data_9a097cc7859374e6a97ff469f3715954
#
_entry.id   9a097cc7859374e6a97ff469f3715954
#
_cell.length_a   1.000
_cell.length_b   1.000
_cell.length_c   1.000
_cell.angle_alpha   90.00
_cell.angle_beta   90.00
_cell.angle_gamma   90.00
#
_symmetry.space_group_name_H-M   'P 1'
#
loop_
_entity.id
_entity.type
_entity.pdbx_description
1 polymer ?
#
loop_
_entity_poly.entity_id
_entity_poly.type
_entity_poly.pdbx_seq_one_letter_code
_entity_poly.pdbx_strand_id
1 'polypeptide(L)'
;MKTFIQLLDGDELYYINITNSKITSGENGTLKKVKIQNIIRTCDMHRASFAIIKPDGTRSTITLDLNLSVHASYSRPEDEVSLNVEVYGVDPKETYDKALSIIDSRVKQIEHIKAICNENIHELLIASTVLENEQKETSNEVSLEEAASMAL
;
A
#
# COMPACT_ATOMS: atom_id res chain seq x y z
N MET A 1 -20.19 -9.15 20.12
CA MET A 1 -19.65 -8.91 18.78
C MET A 1 -19.18 -10.23 18.17
N LYS A 2 -19.56 -10.52 16.94
CA LYS A 2 -19.18 -11.76 16.27
C LYS A 2 -17.69 -11.69 15.87
N THR A 3 -16.97 -12.79 16.12
CA THR A 3 -15.58 -12.96 15.71
C THR A 3 -15.44 -14.18 14.80
N PHE A 4 -14.27 -14.40 14.25
CA PHE A 4 -14.03 -15.52 13.34
C PHE A 4 -14.20 -16.90 14.00
N ILE A 5 -14.09 -16.99 15.34
CA ILE A 5 -14.31 -18.25 16.06
C ILE A 5 -15.74 -18.76 15.92
N GLN A 6 -16.70 -17.89 15.67
CA GLN A 6 -18.13 -18.22 15.57
C GLN A 6 -18.56 -18.65 14.16
N LEU A 7 -17.63 -18.63 13.20
CA LEU A 7 -17.91 -19.01 11.83
C LEU A 7 -18.08 -20.52 11.69
N LEU A 8 -19.01 -20.90 10.84
CA LEU A 8 -19.33 -22.29 10.49
C LEU A 8 -19.13 -22.50 8.99
N ASP A 9 -19.00 -23.77 8.59
CA ASP A 9 -18.99 -24.14 7.18
C ASP A 9 -20.28 -23.64 6.51
N GLY A 10 -20.13 -23.00 5.37
CA GLY A 10 -21.24 -22.41 4.63
C GLY A 10 -21.53 -20.96 4.98
N ASP A 11 -20.95 -20.41 6.04
CA ASP A 11 -21.08 -18.99 6.36
C ASP A 11 -20.38 -18.11 5.31
N GLU A 12 -20.79 -16.87 5.25
CA GLU A 12 -20.21 -15.88 4.35
C GLU A 12 -19.47 -14.79 5.12
N LEU A 13 -18.36 -14.30 4.53
CA LEU A 13 -17.62 -13.16 5.02
C LEU A 13 -17.75 -12.00 4.03
N TYR A 14 -17.81 -10.78 4.55
CA TYR A 14 -17.70 -9.59 3.74
C TYR A 14 -16.28 -9.48 3.20
N TYR A 15 -16.14 -9.00 1.97
CA TYR A 15 -14.92 -9.05 1.22
C TYR A 15 -14.69 -7.78 0.40
N ILE A 16 -13.52 -7.20 0.54
CA ILE A 16 -13.05 -6.08 -0.28
C ILE A 16 -11.71 -6.48 -0.87
N ASN A 17 -11.59 -6.38 -2.19
CA ASN A 17 -10.33 -6.59 -2.89
C ASN A 17 -9.83 -5.27 -3.45
N ILE A 18 -8.58 -4.94 -3.11
CA ILE A 18 -7.86 -3.80 -3.65
C ILE A 18 -6.68 -4.37 -4.45
N THR A 19 -6.72 -4.20 -5.75
CA THR A 19 -5.67 -4.66 -6.67
C THR A 19 -5.15 -3.48 -7.47
N ASN A 20 -3.83 -3.30 -7.51
CA ASN A 20 -3.19 -2.15 -8.15
C ASN A 20 -3.78 -0.83 -7.66
N SER A 21 -3.99 -0.72 -6.36
CA SER A 21 -4.56 0.43 -5.66
C SER A 21 -6.01 0.77 -6.05
N LYS A 22 -6.70 -0.15 -6.73
CA LYS A 22 -8.11 0.02 -7.13
C LYS A 22 -8.99 -1.02 -6.47
N ILE A 23 -10.14 -0.59 -6.01
CA ILE A 23 -11.16 -1.51 -5.48
C ILE A 23 -11.75 -2.28 -6.65
N THR A 24 -11.55 -3.61 -6.67
CA THR A 24 -12.01 -4.50 -7.75
C THR A 24 -13.19 -5.36 -7.33
N SER A 25 -13.50 -5.40 -6.03
CA SER A 25 -14.66 -6.10 -5.50
C SER A 25 -15.70 -5.09 -5.03
N GLY A 26 -16.88 -5.18 -5.51
CA GLY A 26 -17.97 -4.29 -5.15
C GLY A 26 -18.26 -3.25 -6.24
N GLU A 27 -19.38 -3.45 -6.89
CA GLU A 27 -19.97 -2.48 -7.78
C GLU A 27 -20.96 -1.64 -6.98
N ASN A 28 -21.03 -0.33 -7.25
CA ASN A 28 -21.99 0.58 -6.62
C ASN A 28 -21.94 0.63 -5.08
N GLY A 29 -20.76 0.45 -4.47
CA GLY A 29 -20.59 0.50 -3.02
C GLY A 29 -21.13 -0.72 -2.27
N THR A 30 -21.53 -1.77 -2.98
CA THR A 30 -21.99 -3.01 -2.37
C THR A 30 -20.82 -3.93 -2.07
N LEU A 31 -20.68 -4.37 -0.82
CA LEU A 31 -19.68 -5.34 -0.45
C LEU A 31 -19.98 -6.69 -1.08
N LYS A 32 -18.98 -7.32 -1.64
CA LYS A 32 -19.05 -8.70 -2.06
C LYS A 32 -18.80 -9.62 -0.86
N LYS A 33 -19.13 -10.88 -1.04
CA LYS A 33 -18.99 -11.89 0.01
C LYS A 33 -18.19 -13.07 -0.52
N VAL A 34 -17.36 -13.64 0.35
CA VAL A 34 -16.73 -14.93 0.13
C VAL A 34 -17.48 -15.98 0.95
N LYS A 35 -17.60 -17.19 0.40
CA LYS A 35 -18.25 -18.29 1.07
C LYS A 35 -17.21 -19.19 1.73
N ILE A 36 -17.43 -19.53 2.99
CA ILE A 36 -16.61 -20.51 3.69
C ILE A 36 -17.06 -21.90 3.25
N GLN A 37 -16.20 -22.60 2.56
CA GLN A 37 -16.46 -23.97 2.13
C GLN A 37 -16.15 -24.96 3.24
N ASN A 38 -15.02 -24.78 3.92
CA ASN A 38 -14.55 -25.68 4.95
C ASN A 38 -13.61 -24.95 5.91
N ILE A 39 -13.72 -25.28 7.19
CA ILE A 39 -12.82 -24.76 8.23
C ILE A 39 -11.87 -25.88 8.61
N ILE A 40 -10.57 -25.62 8.39
CA ILE A 40 -9.50 -26.54 8.74
C ILE A 40 -8.89 -26.04 10.05
N ARG A 41 -9.20 -26.70 11.15
CA ARG A 41 -8.65 -26.35 12.46
C ARG A 41 -7.20 -26.82 12.52
N THR A 42 -6.30 -25.88 12.83
CA THR A 42 -4.89 -26.19 13.10
C THR A 42 -4.69 -26.50 14.58
N CYS A 43 -3.53 -27.00 14.96
CA CYS A 43 -3.16 -27.24 16.36
C CYS A 43 -3.00 -25.93 17.15
N ASP A 44 -3.00 -24.78 16.51
CA ASP A 44 -2.94 -23.47 17.14
C ASP A 44 -4.35 -23.05 17.59
N MET A 45 -4.51 -22.81 18.88
CA MET A 45 -5.81 -22.42 19.48
C MET A 45 -6.29 -21.03 19.05
N HIS A 46 -5.42 -20.21 18.46
CA HIS A 46 -5.71 -18.82 18.12
C HIS A 46 -6.01 -18.61 16.64
N ARG A 47 -5.62 -19.53 15.78
CA ARG A 47 -5.76 -19.42 14.33
C ARG A 47 -6.39 -20.65 13.72
N ALA A 48 -7.08 -20.45 12.63
CA ALA A 48 -7.59 -21.54 11.80
C ALA A 48 -7.45 -21.17 10.31
N SER A 49 -7.29 -22.19 9.49
CA SER A 49 -7.34 -22.04 8.05
C SER A 49 -8.75 -22.25 7.55
N PHE A 50 -9.17 -21.39 6.63
CA PHE A 50 -10.50 -21.42 6.03
C PHE A 50 -10.36 -21.59 4.53
N ALA A 51 -10.97 -22.64 3.99
CA ALA A 51 -11.12 -22.79 2.56
C ALA A 51 -12.30 -21.93 2.11
N ILE A 52 -12.07 -20.99 1.22
CA ILE A 52 -13.07 -20.00 0.79
C ILE A 52 -13.27 -20.04 -0.72
N ILE A 53 -14.45 -19.62 -1.14
CA ILE A 53 -14.80 -19.40 -2.55
C ILE A 53 -15.04 -17.90 -2.71
N LYS A 54 -14.20 -17.26 -3.55
CA LYS A 54 -14.28 -15.83 -3.85
C LYS A 54 -15.44 -15.53 -4.80
N PRO A 55 -15.86 -14.25 -4.92
CA PRO A 55 -17.00 -13.89 -5.80
C PRO A 55 -16.83 -14.30 -7.26
N ASP A 56 -15.59 -14.40 -7.74
CA ASP A 56 -15.27 -14.86 -9.11
C ASP A 56 -15.28 -16.39 -9.27
N GLY A 57 -15.58 -17.13 -8.19
CA GLY A 57 -15.55 -18.59 -8.18
C GLY A 57 -14.18 -19.18 -7.84
N THR A 58 -13.15 -18.38 -7.68
CA THR A 58 -11.81 -18.85 -7.34
C THR A 58 -11.79 -19.40 -5.92
N ARG A 59 -11.16 -20.56 -5.74
CA ARG A 59 -10.95 -21.16 -4.42
C ARG A 59 -9.60 -20.75 -3.85
N SER A 60 -9.59 -20.45 -2.57
CA SER A 60 -8.39 -20.02 -1.86
C SER A 60 -8.43 -20.50 -0.42
N THR A 61 -7.30 -20.43 0.25
CA THR A 61 -7.20 -20.73 1.68
C THR A 61 -6.64 -19.50 2.38
N ILE A 62 -7.30 -19.09 3.47
CA ILE A 62 -6.86 -17.98 4.30
C ILE A 62 -6.70 -18.46 5.74
N THR A 63 -5.76 -17.88 6.45
CA THR A 63 -5.56 -18.12 7.88
C THR A 63 -6.03 -16.91 8.67
N LEU A 64 -6.98 -17.12 9.57
CA LEU A 64 -7.60 -16.07 10.36
C LEU A 64 -7.32 -16.27 11.85
N ASP A 65 -7.05 -15.17 12.54
CA ASP A 65 -7.03 -15.13 14.00
C ASP A 65 -8.46 -15.21 14.51
N LEU A 66 -8.79 -16.28 15.27
CA LEU A 66 -10.14 -16.56 15.72
C LEU A 66 -10.71 -15.52 16.69
N ASN A 67 -9.86 -14.72 17.31
CA ASN A 67 -10.27 -13.66 18.24
C ASN A 67 -10.59 -12.33 17.55
N LEU A 68 -10.29 -12.21 16.26
CA LEU A 68 -10.56 -11.02 15.47
C LEU A 68 -11.87 -11.13 14.70
N SER A 69 -12.36 -9.99 14.23
CA SER A 69 -13.57 -9.85 13.42
C SER A 69 -13.30 -9.34 12.02
N VAL A 70 -12.07 -8.87 11.76
CA VAL A 70 -11.64 -8.35 10.48
C VAL A 70 -10.17 -8.73 10.25
N HIS A 71 -9.83 -9.02 9.00
CA HIS A 71 -8.48 -9.45 8.60
C HIS A 71 -8.11 -8.83 7.27
N ALA A 72 -6.88 -8.36 7.17
CA ALA A 72 -6.31 -7.85 5.94
C ALA A 72 -5.14 -8.75 5.52
N SER A 73 -5.20 -9.22 4.28
CA SER A 73 -4.16 -10.05 3.67
C SER A 73 -3.48 -9.26 2.55
N TYR A 74 -2.20 -8.98 2.72
CA TYR A 74 -1.41 -8.21 1.76
C TYR A 74 -0.69 -9.12 0.79
N SER A 75 -0.75 -8.78 -0.49
CA SER A 75 0.04 -9.42 -1.54
C SER A 75 1.14 -8.45 -1.99
N ARG A 76 2.33 -8.97 -2.26
CA ARG A 76 3.42 -8.16 -2.79
C ARG A 76 3.21 -7.94 -4.29
N PRO A 77 3.09 -6.69 -4.75
CA PRO A 77 3.08 -6.41 -6.18
C PRO A 77 4.49 -6.55 -6.76
N GLU A 78 4.58 -6.83 -8.05
CA GLU A 78 5.87 -6.92 -8.75
C GLU A 78 6.65 -5.60 -8.70
N ASP A 79 5.94 -4.46 -8.72
CA ASP A 79 6.52 -3.12 -8.71
C ASP A 79 6.69 -2.51 -7.31
N GLU A 80 6.23 -3.18 -6.26
CA GLU A 80 6.24 -2.75 -4.85
C GLU A 80 5.57 -1.39 -4.57
N VAL A 81 5.00 -0.75 -5.57
CA VAL A 81 4.38 0.57 -5.47
C VAL A 81 2.87 0.47 -5.26
N SER A 82 2.25 -0.49 -5.95
CA SER A 82 0.80 -0.67 -5.92
C SER A 82 0.34 -1.34 -4.63
N LEU A 83 -0.80 -0.91 -4.11
CA LEU A 83 -1.45 -1.55 -2.98
C LEU A 83 -2.25 -2.76 -3.46
N ASN A 84 -1.93 -3.94 -2.91
CA ASN A 84 -2.66 -5.18 -3.16
C ASN A 84 -3.01 -5.80 -1.82
N VAL A 85 -4.28 -5.77 -1.47
CA VAL A 85 -4.78 -6.27 -0.19
C VAL A 85 -6.19 -6.81 -0.34
N GLU A 86 -6.46 -7.89 0.38
CA GLU A 86 -7.80 -8.45 0.53
C GLU A 86 -8.25 -8.27 1.98
N VAL A 87 -9.43 -7.71 2.18
CA VAL A 87 -10.00 -7.50 3.51
C VAL A 87 -11.21 -8.40 3.69
N TYR A 88 -11.21 -9.14 4.77
CA TYR A 88 -12.28 -10.07 5.14
C TYR A 88 -12.85 -9.65 6.49
N GLY A 89 -14.16 -9.68 6.65
CA GLY A 89 -14.79 -9.33 7.91
C GLY A 89 -16.12 -9.99 8.13
N VAL A 90 -16.50 -10.16 9.40
CA VAL A 90 -17.79 -10.71 9.81
C VAL A 90 -18.87 -9.64 9.85
N ASP A 91 -18.47 -8.36 9.91
CA ASP A 91 -19.36 -7.21 9.96
C ASP A 91 -19.04 -6.26 8.78
N PRO A 92 -20.08 -5.74 8.08
CA PRO A 92 -19.86 -4.89 6.93
C PRO A 92 -19.15 -3.57 7.29
N LYS A 93 -19.55 -2.94 8.38
CA LYS A 93 -18.98 -1.66 8.80
C LYS A 93 -17.50 -1.79 9.15
N GLU A 94 -17.15 -2.80 9.93
CA GLU A 94 -15.75 -3.05 10.30
C GLU A 94 -14.90 -3.35 9.08
N THR A 95 -15.44 -4.05 8.10
CA THR A 95 -14.75 -4.37 6.84
C THR A 95 -14.47 -3.09 6.05
N TYR A 96 -15.45 -2.19 5.93
CA TYR A 96 -15.26 -0.88 5.32
C TYR A 96 -14.24 -0.04 6.07
N ASP A 97 -14.37 0.05 7.38
CA ASP A 97 -13.48 0.86 8.21
C ASP A 97 -12.03 0.37 8.12
N LYS A 98 -11.82 -0.94 8.05
CA LYS A 98 -10.48 -1.51 7.85
C LYS A 98 -9.91 -1.13 6.50
N ALA A 99 -10.68 -1.27 5.43
CA ALA A 99 -10.25 -0.89 4.08
C ALA A 99 -9.93 0.61 4.00
N LEU A 100 -10.79 1.47 4.58
CA LEU A 100 -10.55 2.92 4.63
C LEU A 100 -9.27 3.24 5.39
N SER A 101 -9.03 2.59 6.53
CA SER A 101 -7.81 2.77 7.32
C SER A 101 -6.55 2.40 6.53
N ILE A 102 -6.60 1.33 5.77
CA ILE A 102 -5.49 0.87 4.94
C ILE A 102 -5.19 1.90 3.83
N ILE A 103 -6.22 2.36 3.14
CA ILE A 103 -6.08 3.37 2.08
C ILE A 103 -5.57 4.69 2.64
N ASP A 104 -6.13 5.15 3.75
CA ASP A 104 -5.71 6.38 4.42
C ASP A 104 -4.25 6.33 4.87
N SER A 105 -3.82 5.21 5.44
CA SER A 105 -2.42 5.00 5.81
C SER A 105 -1.51 5.04 4.59
N ARG A 106 -1.96 4.51 3.47
CA ARG A 106 -1.20 4.53 2.21
C ARG A 106 -1.06 5.95 1.67
N VAL A 107 -2.13 6.74 1.71
CA VAL A 107 -2.09 8.15 1.31
C VAL A 107 -1.09 8.94 2.16
N LYS A 108 -1.12 8.75 3.47
CA LYS A 108 -0.17 9.40 4.39
C LYS A 108 1.28 9.01 4.11
N GLN A 109 1.54 7.75 3.81
CA GLN A 109 2.88 7.29 3.43
C GLN A 109 3.36 7.94 2.14
N ILE A 110 2.50 8.03 1.14
CA ILE A 110 2.81 8.66 -0.15
C ILE A 110 3.08 10.16 0.03
N GLU A 111 2.27 10.86 0.82
CA GLU A 111 2.47 12.28 1.12
C GLU A 111 3.78 12.53 1.85
N HIS A 112 4.13 11.66 2.80
CA HIS A 112 5.40 11.74 3.52
C HIS A 112 6.60 11.54 2.59
N ILE A 113 6.56 10.53 1.73
CA ILE A 113 7.60 10.26 0.73
C ILE A 113 7.72 11.44 -0.24
N LYS A 114 6.58 11.98 -0.69
CA LYS A 114 6.54 13.15 -1.57
C LYS A 114 7.22 14.36 -0.92
N ALA A 115 6.95 14.62 0.35
CA ALA A 115 7.57 15.71 1.09
C ALA A 115 9.10 15.56 1.17
N ILE A 116 9.58 14.35 1.48
CA ILE A 116 11.02 14.05 1.52
C ILE A 116 11.65 14.25 0.14
N CYS A 117 11.03 13.74 -0.91
CA CYS A 117 11.52 13.90 -2.28
C CYS A 117 11.56 15.36 -2.70
N ASN A 118 10.56 16.16 -2.34
CA ASN A 118 10.54 17.59 -2.63
C ASN A 118 11.65 18.35 -1.91
N GLU A 119 11.97 18.00 -0.66
CA GLU A 119 13.11 18.54 0.07
C GLU A 119 14.42 18.21 -0.64
N ASN A 120 14.59 16.96 -1.07
CA ASN A 120 15.78 16.53 -1.79
C ASN A 120 15.94 17.24 -3.14
N ILE A 121 14.85 17.43 -3.86
CA ILE A 121 14.85 18.21 -5.11
C ILE A 121 15.31 19.64 -4.85
N HIS A 122 14.79 20.27 -3.80
CA HIS A 122 15.15 21.64 -3.43
C HIS A 122 16.64 21.75 -3.10
N GLU A 123 17.17 20.83 -2.28
CA GLU A 123 18.59 20.79 -1.94
C GLU A 123 19.48 20.58 -3.16
N LEU A 124 19.09 19.68 -4.05
CA LEU A 124 19.83 19.41 -5.29
C LEU A 124 19.82 20.61 -6.23
N LEU A 125 18.71 21.34 -6.32
CA LEU A 125 18.62 22.56 -7.13
C LEU A 125 19.51 23.68 -6.58
N ILE A 126 19.57 23.84 -5.26
CA ILE A 126 20.47 24.80 -4.61
C ILE A 126 21.93 24.42 -4.90
N ALA A 127 22.30 23.16 -4.70
CA ALA A 127 23.65 22.67 -4.96
C ALA A 127 24.05 22.87 -6.42
N SER A 128 23.16 22.60 -7.36
CA SER A 128 23.38 22.81 -8.79
C SER A 128 23.60 24.27 -9.13
N THR A 129 22.81 25.15 -8.53
CA THR A 129 22.97 26.63 -8.73
C THR A 129 24.30 27.13 -8.19
N VAL A 130 24.72 26.67 -7.01
CA VAL A 130 26.02 27.00 -6.42
C VAL A 130 27.17 26.56 -7.35
N LEU A 131 27.07 25.31 -7.85
CA LEU A 131 28.08 24.78 -8.77
C LEU A 131 28.18 25.59 -10.08
N GLU A 132 27.05 25.97 -10.67
CA GLU A 132 27.00 26.80 -11.86
C GLU A 132 27.66 28.17 -11.63
N ASN A 133 27.40 28.80 -10.48
CA ASN A 133 27.99 30.07 -10.11
C ASN A 133 29.50 29.94 -9.92
N GLU A 134 30.00 28.89 -9.28
CA GLU A 134 31.43 28.61 -9.15
C GLU A 134 32.09 28.41 -10.50
N GLN A 135 31.48 27.69 -11.42
CA GLN A 135 31.98 27.48 -12.76
C GLN A 135 32.04 28.79 -13.56
N LYS A 136 31.05 29.66 -13.44
CA LYS A 136 31.04 30.99 -14.08
C LYS A 136 32.13 31.88 -13.52
N GLU A 137 32.34 31.92 -12.21
CA GLU A 137 33.42 32.69 -11.57
C GLU A 137 34.78 32.20 -12.03
N THR A 138 35.02 30.92 -12.06
CA THR A 138 36.27 30.33 -12.56
C THR A 138 36.48 30.64 -14.02
N SER A 139 35.50 30.58 -14.86
CA SER A 139 35.55 30.96 -16.28
C SER A 139 35.88 32.43 -16.47
N ASN A 140 35.29 33.32 -15.69
CA ASN A 140 35.53 34.73 -15.72
C ASN A 140 36.96 35.08 -15.26
N GLU A 141 37.47 34.43 -14.21
CA GLU A 141 38.85 34.59 -13.73
C GLU A 141 39.85 34.15 -14.79
N VAL A 142 39.65 33.02 -15.43
CA VAL A 142 40.49 32.53 -16.52
C VAL A 142 40.48 33.51 -17.68
N SER A 143 39.36 34.05 -18.07
CA SER A 143 39.25 35.06 -19.14
C SER A 143 40.00 36.37 -18.82
N LEU A 144 39.94 36.82 -17.57
CA LEU A 144 40.67 38.01 -17.11
C LEU A 144 42.18 37.78 -17.11
N GLU A 145 42.63 36.61 -16.67
CA GLU A 145 44.06 36.24 -16.73
C GLU A 145 44.60 36.16 -18.16
N GLU A 146 43.83 35.58 -19.07
CA GLU A 146 44.16 35.53 -20.49
C GLU A 146 44.24 36.93 -21.09
N ALA A 147 43.30 37.80 -20.79
CA ALA A 147 43.30 39.18 -21.25
C ALA A 147 44.48 39.98 -20.71
N ALA A 148 44.84 39.80 -19.43
CA ALA A 148 46.01 40.40 -18.82
C ALA A 148 47.32 39.91 -19.48
N SER A 149 47.36 38.61 -19.78
CA SER A 149 48.50 37.98 -20.47
C SER A 149 48.72 38.56 -21.92
N MET A 150 47.60 38.79 -22.60
CA MET A 150 47.64 39.35 -23.95
C MET A 150 48.01 40.85 -24.02
N ALA A 151 47.81 41.58 -22.93
CA ALA A 151 48.10 42.98 -22.81
C ALA A 151 49.59 43.29 -22.56
N LEU A 152 50.35 42.30 -22.21
CA LEU A 152 51.82 42.38 -22.02
C LEU A 152 52.52 41.99 -23.29
#